data_74db29b68fff44e02bd7048e9507e209
#
_entry.id   74db29b68fff44e02bd7048e9507e209
#
_cell.length_a   1.000
_cell.length_b   1.000
_cell.length_c   1.000
_cell.angle_alpha   90.00
_cell.angle_beta   90.00
_cell.angle_gamma   90.00
#
_symmetry.space_group_name_H-M   'P 1'
#
loop_
_entity.id
_entity.type
_entity.pdbx_description
1 polymer ?
#
loop_
_entity_poly.entity_id
_entity_poly.type
_entity_poly.pdbx_seq_one_letter_code
_entity_poly.pdbx_strand_id
1 'polypeptide(L)'
;MKIFFKFLSRAILLTICLSSCSIPKISNPLNTPKAAAQIDARVFKTIEQMYVEYPYSRELAAKASGLLVMPLVTEAGFGFGAGYGRGALVVNGSVKNYYSSISANTGIQLGAQQYA
;
A
#
# COMPACT_ATOMS: atom_id res chain seq x y z
N MET A 1 12.55 50.93 -16.99
CA MET A 1 11.33 50.20 -16.80
C MET A 1 11.43 48.71 -17.16
N LYS A 2 12.01 48.33 -18.29
CA LYS A 2 12.19 46.90 -18.69
C LYS A 2 13.13 46.09 -17.77
N ILE A 3 14.12 46.74 -17.13
CA ILE A 3 15.08 46.06 -16.25
C ILE A 3 14.44 45.80 -14.89
N PHE A 4 13.61 46.71 -14.40
CA PHE A 4 12.90 46.56 -13.13
C PHE A 4 11.90 45.38 -13.16
N PHE A 5 11.24 45.19 -14.31
CA PHE A 5 10.30 44.10 -14.51
C PHE A 5 10.97 42.71 -14.57
N LYS A 6 12.19 42.64 -15.12
CA LYS A 6 12.99 41.41 -15.16
C LYS A 6 13.52 41.02 -13.77
N PHE A 7 13.86 41.98 -12.94
CA PHE A 7 14.31 41.73 -11.54
C PHE A 7 13.14 41.28 -10.68
N LEU A 8 11.97 41.88 -10.83
CA LEU A 8 10.77 41.52 -10.08
C LEU A 8 10.29 40.09 -10.46
N SER A 9 10.35 39.74 -11.75
CA SER A 9 9.99 38.40 -12.23
C SER A 9 10.95 37.33 -11.72
N ARG A 10 12.24 37.62 -11.60
CA ARG A 10 13.22 36.67 -11.05
C ARG A 10 13.10 36.50 -9.53
N ALA A 11 12.75 37.57 -8.80
CA ALA A 11 12.53 37.50 -7.36
C ALA A 11 11.29 36.67 -7.01
N ILE A 12 10.20 36.75 -7.81
CA ILE A 12 8.99 35.97 -7.62
C ILE A 12 9.24 34.48 -7.92
N LEU A 13 10.06 34.17 -8.92
CA LEU A 13 10.38 32.76 -9.27
C LEU A 13 11.25 32.10 -8.19
N LEU A 14 12.08 32.87 -7.49
CA LEU A 14 12.94 32.32 -6.43
C LEU A 14 12.20 32.11 -5.11
N THR A 15 11.09 32.82 -4.88
CA THR A 15 10.29 32.68 -3.65
C THR A 15 9.35 31.47 -3.69
N ILE A 16 9.02 30.94 -4.87
CA ILE A 16 8.13 29.80 -5.03
C ILE A 16 8.85 28.46 -4.76
N CYS A 17 10.19 28.44 -4.84
CA CYS A 17 10.98 27.23 -4.59
C CYS A 17 11.25 26.94 -3.09
N LEU A 18 10.86 27.82 -2.17
CA LEU A 18 11.11 27.67 -0.72
C LEU A 18 9.85 27.28 0.07
N SER A 19 8.72 27.06 -0.57
CA SER A 19 7.61 26.33 0.05
C SER A 19 8.00 24.85 0.16
N SER A 20 8.90 24.61 1.11
CA SER A 20 9.40 23.30 1.49
C SER A 20 8.27 22.30 1.62
N CYS A 21 8.41 21.21 0.92
CA CYS A 21 7.76 19.96 1.23
C CYS A 21 7.94 19.66 2.72
N SER A 22 6.99 20.05 3.54
CA SER A 22 6.77 19.39 4.81
C SER A 22 6.31 18.00 4.44
N ILE A 23 7.24 17.05 4.42
CA ILE A 23 6.88 15.63 4.35
C ILE A 23 5.98 15.43 5.56
N PRO A 24 4.68 15.15 5.39
CA PRO A 24 3.85 14.79 6.52
C PRO A 24 4.55 13.60 7.16
N LYS A 25 4.87 13.69 8.44
CA LYS A 25 5.27 12.51 9.22
C LYS A 25 4.18 11.49 8.97
N ILE A 26 4.46 10.53 8.12
CA ILE A 26 3.64 9.33 7.97
C ILE A 26 3.85 8.60 9.29
N SER A 27 3.07 8.99 10.29
CA SER A 27 2.88 8.18 11.47
C SER A 27 2.38 6.85 10.95
N ASN A 28 3.17 5.80 11.09
CA ASN A 28 2.87 4.47 10.64
C ASN A 28 1.49 4.09 11.21
N PRO A 29 0.40 4.14 10.44
CA PRO A 29 -0.93 3.84 10.96
C PRO A 29 -1.09 2.36 11.32
N LEU A 30 -0.05 1.55 11.08
CA LEU A 30 0.02 0.15 11.42
C LEU A 30 0.29 -0.12 12.90
N ASN A 31 0.74 0.88 13.67
CA ASN A 31 1.10 0.70 15.08
C ASN A 31 -0.05 1.01 16.06
N THR A 32 -1.26 1.25 15.57
CA THR A 32 -2.40 1.39 16.47
C THR A 32 -3.07 0.02 16.68
N PRO A 33 -3.40 -0.35 17.93
CA PRO A 33 -4.08 -1.63 18.23
C PRO A 33 -5.36 -1.83 17.40
N LYS A 34 -6.08 -0.74 17.11
CA LYS A 34 -7.27 -0.76 16.28
C LYS A 34 -6.98 -1.10 14.81
N ALA A 35 -5.90 -0.59 14.25
CA ALA A 35 -5.49 -0.89 12.88
C ALA A 35 -5.04 -2.35 12.74
N ALA A 36 -4.29 -2.86 13.71
CA ALA A 36 -3.89 -4.25 13.77
C ALA A 36 -5.10 -5.19 13.81
N ALA A 37 -6.05 -4.95 14.71
CA ALA A 37 -7.28 -5.76 14.81
C ALA A 37 -8.11 -5.76 13.52
N GLN A 38 -8.14 -4.65 12.80
CA GLN A 38 -8.83 -4.58 11.49
C GLN A 38 -8.13 -5.39 10.42
N ILE A 39 -6.80 -5.41 10.41
CA ILE A 39 -6.02 -6.22 9.48
C ILE A 39 -6.24 -7.70 9.81
N ASP A 40 -6.16 -8.09 11.07
CA ASP A 40 -6.37 -9.46 11.53
C ASP A 40 -7.73 -9.99 11.08
N ALA A 41 -8.81 -9.26 11.34
CA ALA A 41 -10.15 -9.64 10.94
C ALA A 41 -10.27 -9.88 9.42
N ARG A 42 -9.64 -9.03 8.61
CA ARG A 42 -9.64 -9.19 7.14
C ARG A 42 -8.80 -10.37 6.71
N VAL A 43 -7.64 -10.56 7.31
CA VAL A 43 -6.72 -11.70 7.04
C VAL A 43 -7.44 -13.02 7.26
N PHE A 44 -8.07 -13.22 8.41
CA PHE A 44 -8.78 -14.46 8.71
C PHE A 44 -9.98 -14.67 7.79
N LYS A 45 -10.74 -13.61 7.49
CA LYS A 45 -11.83 -13.69 6.51
C LYS A 45 -11.35 -14.11 5.13
N THR A 46 -10.22 -13.57 4.67
CA THR A 46 -9.64 -13.92 3.37
C THR A 46 -9.18 -15.37 3.34
N ILE A 47 -8.58 -15.88 4.43
CA ILE A 47 -8.21 -17.30 4.55
C ILE A 47 -9.45 -18.20 4.49
N GLU A 48 -10.52 -17.85 5.17
CA GLU A 48 -11.76 -18.60 5.14
C GLU A 48 -12.36 -18.63 3.73
N GLN A 49 -12.41 -17.50 3.03
CA GLN A 49 -12.87 -17.41 1.65
C GLN A 49 -12.03 -18.28 0.72
N MET A 50 -10.70 -18.23 0.84
CA MET A 50 -9.79 -19.08 0.07
C MET A 50 -10.10 -20.57 0.28
N TYR A 51 -10.39 -20.98 1.52
CA TYR A 51 -10.71 -22.36 1.83
C TYR A 51 -12.09 -22.82 1.29
N VAL A 52 -13.02 -21.87 1.13
CA VAL A 52 -14.33 -22.14 0.52
C VAL A 52 -14.20 -22.25 -1.00
N GLU A 53 -13.49 -21.33 -1.62
CA GLU A 53 -13.33 -21.29 -3.08
C GLU A 53 -12.38 -22.38 -3.58
N TYR A 54 -11.33 -22.69 -2.79
CA TYR A 54 -10.30 -23.66 -3.13
C TYR A 54 -10.08 -24.66 -1.97
N PRO A 55 -10.91 -25.68 -1.80
CA PRO A 55 -10.87 -26.58 -0.64
C PRO A 55 -9.52 -27.27 -0.41
N TYR A 56 -8.79 -27.60 -1.48
CA TYR A 56 -7.45 -28.21 -1.38
C TYR A 56 -6.38 -27.25 -0.84
N SER A 57 -6.66 -25.95 -0.80
CA SER A 57 -5.75 -24.97 -0.22
C SER A 57 -5.52 -25.16 1.29
N ARG A 58 -6.45 -25.82 1.98
CA ARG A 58 -6.27 -26.20 3.39
C ARG A 58 -5.11 -27.16 3.59
N GLU A 59 -4.97 -28.12 2.70
CA GLU A 59 -3.88 -29.10 2.76
C GLU A 59 -2.53 -28.41 2.49
N LEU A 60 -2.49 -27.50 1.54
CA LEU A 60 -1.29 -26.71 1.25
C LEU A 60 -0.92 -25.80 2.42
N ALA A 61 -1.91 -25.14 3.01
CA ALA A 61 -1.70 -24.29 4.18
C ALA A 61 -1.18 -25.06 5.39
N ALA A 62 -1.65 -26.30 5.58
CA ALA A 62 -1.18 -27.17 6.66
C ALA A 62 0.30 -27.58 6.50
N LYS A 63 0.79 -27.67 5.27
CA LYS A 63 2.19 -28.00 4.94
C LYS A 63 3.11 -26.79 4.89
N ALA A 64 2.53 -25.58 4.82
CA ALA A 64 3.29 -24.35 4.73
C ALA A 64 3.87 -23.94 6.08
N SER A 65 5.08 -23.37 6.07
CA SER A 65 5.70 -22.80 7.27
C SER A 65 4.98 -21.53 7.77
N GLY A 66 4.19 -20.91 6.92
CA GLY A 66 3.37 -19.73 7.22
C GLY A 66 2.62 -19.25 5.99
N LEU A 67 1.62 -18.42 6.21
CA LEU A 67 0.80 -17.80 5.17
C LEU A 67 0.98 -16.29 5.24
N LEU A 68 1.48 -15.68 4.18
CA LEU A 68 1.44 -14.23 4.03
C LEU A 68 0.15 -13.86 3.31
N VAL A 69 -0.76 -13.22 4.01
CA VAL A 69 -2.08 -12.87 3.49
C VAL A 69 -2.21 -11.37 3.34
N MET A 70 -2.51 -10.94 2.15
CA MET A 70 -2.77 -9.54 1.78
C MET A 70 -4.27 -9.39 1.43
N PRO A 71 -5.16 -9.06 2.40
CA PRO A 71 -6.61 -9.07 2.21
C PRO A 71 -7.09 -8.08 1.16
N LEU A 72 -6.29 -7.07 0.87
CA LEU A 72 -6.60 -6.07 -0.15
C LEU A 72 -5.31 -5.50 -0.70
N VAL A 73 -5.10 -5.70 -1.98
CA VAL A 73 -4.08 -5.00 -2.77
C VAL A 73 -4.79 -4.14 -3.79
N THR A 74 -4.50 -2.86 -3.78
CA THR A 74 -5.05 -1.89 -4.73
C THR A 74 -3.97 -1.46 -5.69
N GLU A 75 -4.22 -1.62 -6.96
CA GLU A 75 -3.35 -1.13 -8.04
C GLU A 75 -4.10 -0.12 -8.87
N ALA A 76 -3.45 0.99 -9.18
CA ALA A 76 -3.98 2.02 -10.06
C ALA A 76 -2.87 2.57 -10.95
N GLY A 77 -3.21 2.93 -12.17
CA GLY A 77 -2.23 3.48 -13.08
C GLY A 77 -2.81 4.02 -14.37
N PHE A 78 -2.02 4.90 -14.97
CA PHE A 78 -2.22 5.47 -16.30
C PHE A 78 -0.85 5.63 -16.96
N GLY A 79 -0.43 4.63 -17.76
CA GLY A 79 0.93 4.56 -18.31
C GLY A 79 2.00 4.13 -17.29
N PHE A 80 1.84 4.54 -16.03
CA PHE A 80 2.55 4.06 -14.85
C PHE A 80 1.54 3.50 -13.88
N GLY A 81 1.84 2.37 -13.27
CA GLY A 81 1.01 1.76 -12.25
C GLY A 81 1.73 1.74 -10.91
N ALA A 82 0.99 2.01 -9.85
CA ALA A 82 1.44 1.82 -8.49
C ALA A 82 0.43 0.96 -7.73
N GLY A 83 0.92 0.02 -6.94
CA GLY A 83 0.11 -0.84 -6.10
C GLY A 83 0.51 -0.70 -4.63
N TYR A 84 -0.48 -0.82 -3.77
CA TYR A 84 -0.30 -0.82 -2.33
C TYR A 84 -1.20 -1.86 -1.68
N GLY A 85 -0.62 -2.66 -0.81
CA GLY A 85 -1.32 -3.65 -0.03
C GLY A 85 -0.86 -3.70 1.41
N ARG A 86 -1.73 -4.17 2.30
CA ARG A 86 -1.40 -4.47 3.69
C ARG A 86 -1.89 -5.87 4.04
N GLY A 87 -1.10 -6.54 4.82
CA GLY A 87 -1.44 -7.88 5.26
C GLY A 87 -0.65 -8.32 6.47
N ALA A 88 -0.77 -9.58 6.79
CA ALA A 88 -0.08 -10.18 7.92
C ALA A 88 0.46 -11.57 7.59
N LEU A 89 1.54 -11.93 8.27
CA LEU A 89 2.07 -13.28 8.28
C LEU A 89 1.39 -14.07 9.39
N VAL A 90 0.71 -15.13 8.99
CA VAL A 90 0.06 -16.08 9.89
C VAL A 90 0.90 -17.36 9.98
N VAL A 91 1.27 -17.75 11.17
CA VAL A 91 1.99 -18.99 11.46
C VAL A 91 1.24 -19.75 12.54
N ASN A 92 0.95 -21.00 12.30
CA ASN A 92 0.18 -21.85 13.23
C ASN A 92 -1.13 -21.19 13.71
N GLY A 93 -1.87 -20.56 12.79
CA GLY A 93 -3.14 -19.90 13.09
C GLY A 93 -3.05 -18.59 13.86
N SER A 94 -1.84 -18.06 14.09
CA SER A 94 -1.62 -16.81 14.82
C SER A 94 -0.89 -15.79 13.95
N VAL A 95 -1.30 -14.53 14.03
CA VAL A 95 -0.60 -13.42 13.39
C VAL A 95 0.74 -13.19 14.09
N LYS A 96 1.82 -13.19 13.34
CA LYS A 96 3.18 -12.97 13.83
C LYS A 96 3.71 -11.57 13.50
N ASN A 97 3.50 -11.11 12.30
CA ASN A 97 3.99 -9.81 11.84
C ASN A 97 3.03 -9.21 10.82
N TYR A 98 3.07 -7.88 10.67
CA TYR A 98 2.34 -7.13 9.67
C TYR A 98 3.28 -6.66 8.56
N TYR A 99 2.79 -6.70 7.34
CA TYR A 99 3.55 -6.33 6.15
C TYR A 99 2.74 -5.36 5.29
N SER A 100 3.46 -4.51 4.58
CA SER A 100 2.92 -3.73 3.48
C SER A 100 3.69 -4.06 2.20
N SER A 101 2.99 -4.16 1.10
CA SER A 101 3.59 -4.29 -0.22
C SER A 101 3.41 -2.98 -0.99
N ILE A 102 4.42 -2.62 -1.73
CA ILE A 102 4.40 -1.51 -2.68
C ILE A 102 4.91 -2.09 -4.00
N SER A 103 4.14 -1.92 -5.05
CA SER A 103 4.56 -2.27 -6.40
C SER A 103 4.53 -1.04 -7.30
N ALA A 104 5.45 -1.01 -8.27
CA ALA A 104 5.46 -0.01 -9.31
C ALA A 104 5.66 -0.73 -10.65
N ASN A 105 4.76 -0.49 -11.58
CA ASN A 105 4.76 -1.09 -12.89
C ASN A 105 4.81 -0.01 -13.95
N THR A 106 5.58 -0.26 -15.02
CA THR A 106 5.56 0.54 -16.25
C THR A 106 4.90 -0.27 -17.35
N GLY A 107 3.89 0.27 -17.98
CA GLY A 107 3.17 -0.42 -19.04
C GLY A 107 1.89 0.32 -19.44
N ILE A 108 1.20 -0.21 -20.45
CA ILE A 108 -0.11 0.31 -20.86
C ILE A 108 -1.15 -0.24 -19.90
N GLN A 109 -1.24 0.37 -18.72
CA GLN A 109 -2.31 0.09 -17.75
C GLN A 109 -3.21 1.31 -17.66
N LEU A 110 -4.49 1.08 -17.90
CA LEU A 110 -5.55 2.08 -17.76
C LEU A 110 -6.55 1.54 -16.74
N GLY A 111 -6.63 2.18 -15.58
CA GLY A 111 -7.62 1.82 -14.58
C GLY A 111 -7.08 1.52 -13.20
N ALA A 112 -7.94 1.00 -12.37
CA ALA A 112 -7.65 0.54 -11.02
C ALA A 112 -8.24 -0.87 -10.83
N GLN A 113 -7.50 -1.72 -10.13
CA GLN A 113 -7.94 -3.06 -9.77
C GLN A 113 -7.63 -3.35 -8.31
N GLN A 114 -8.40 -4.25 -7.74
CA GLN A 114 -8.21 -4.73 -6.38
C GLN A 114 -8.25 -6.25 -6.37
N TYR A 115 -7.37 -6.85 -5.59
CA TYR A 115 -7.31 -8.30 -5.39
C TYR A 115 -6.80 -8.66 -3.99
N ALA A 116 -6.99 -9.89 -3.59
CA ALA A 116 -6.48 -10.45 -2.34
C ALA A 116 -5.56 -11.64 -2.63
#